data_d5559d4dd9b8e68646ba377e6d3faab5
#
_entry.id   d5559d4dd9b8e68646ba377e6d3faab5
#
_cell.length_a   1.000
_cell.length_b   1.000
_cell.length_c   1.000
_cell.angle_alpha   90.00
_cell.angle_beta   90.00
_cell.angle_gamma   90.00
#
_symmetry.space_group_name_H-M   'P 1'
#
loop_
_entity.id
_entity.type
_entity.pdbx_description
1 polymer ?
#
loop_
_entity_poly.entity_id
_entity_poly.type
_entity_poly.pdbx_seq_one_letter_code
_entity_poly.pdbx_strand_id
1 'polypeptide(L)'
;MSEWDFYPCTIDDRPASIFVDLYFSRIGPPVGADTHFVARIAMLDLGTHGMGTPSEAEVLYAYETELEEKLSAHEIVYVGRIRTRGVWQMSFYGPASSKPYFQVSPPDRASTIEVHYDPAWSFYEQTLSPSIERRNWMRDRAVVEELEARRDPLVIPRKVEHWAYFKTADAREAYVERATQDGFTDEKIDSDEPSSFVARMSREDPVDLESIHAAVMILV
;
A
#
# COMPACT_ATOMS: atom_id res chain seq x y z
N MET A 1 1.75 8.50 -14.81
CA MET A 1 0.63 8.99 -13.97
C MET A 1 0.78 8.31 -12.62
N SER A 2 0.94 9.08 -11.55
CA SER A 2 1.15 8.57 -10.18
C SER A 2 -0.02 7.68 -9.74
N GLU A 3 0.26 6.66 -8.94
CA GLU A 3 -0.72 5.69 -8.42
C GLU A 3 -0.51 5.55 -6.91
N TRP A 4 -1.08 6.52 -6.20
CA TRP A 4 -0.91 6.62 -4.76
C TRP A 4 -1.89 5.75 -3.99
N ASP A 5 -1.36 5.00 -3.02
CA ASP A 5 -2.17 4.24 -2.08
C ASP A 5 -1.45 4.09 -0.73
N PHE A 6 -2.15 3.59 0.29
CA PHE A 6 -1.59 3.39 1.62
C PHE A 6 -1.98 2.05 2.21
N TYR A 7 -1.17 1.58 3.16
CA TYR A 7 -1.47 0.40 3.94
C TYR A 7 -0.93 0.53 5.38
N PRO A 8 -1.65 -0.03 6.38
CA PRO A 8 -1.14 -0.17 7.73
C PRO A 8 -0.12 -1.29 7.80
N CYS A 9 0.84 -1.16 8.71
CA CYS A 9 1.82 -2.20 8.99
C CYS A 9 2.38 -2.05 10.40
N THR A 10 3.33 -2.91 10.73
CA THR A 10 4.13 -2.83 11.96
C THR A 10 5.59 -2.67 11.56
N ILE A 11 6.29 -1.73 12.17
CA ILE A 11 7.73 -1.52 12.03
C ILE A 11 8.34 -1.59 13.43
N ASP A 12 9.25 -2.55 13.67
CA ASP A 12 9.86 -2.84 14.98
C ASP A 12 8.80 -2.89 16.11
N ASP A 13 7.76 -3.71 15.92
CA ASP A 13 6.64 -3.92 16.85
C ASP A 13 5.82 -2.67 17.19
N ARG A 14 5.87 -1.64 16.35
CA ARG A 14 5.08 -0.42 16.51
C ARG A 14 4.15 -0.21 15.30
N PRO A 15 2.92 0.25 15.55
CA PRO A 15 2.02 0.63 14.48
C PRO A 15 2.66 1.64 13.53
N ALA A 16 2.47 1.42 12.25
CA ALA A 16 2.95 2.28 11.18
C ALA A 16 1.93 2.34 10.04
N SER A 17 2.02 3.39 9.25
CA SER A 17 1.29 3.54 8.00
C SER A 17 2.28 3.95 6.91
N ILE A 18 2.23 3.25 5.79
CA ILE A 18 3.03 3.56 4.61
C ILE A 18 2.09 4.05 3.52
N PHE A 19 2.39 5.22 2.98
CA PHE A 19 1.80 5.81 1.79
C PHE A 19 2.84 5.78 0.68
N VAL A 20 2.50 5.27 -0.49
CA VAL A 20 3.49 4.96 -1.54
C VAL A 20 2.92 5.18 -2.93
N ASP A 21 3.74 5.69 -3.85
CA ASP A 21 3.41 5.71 -5.28
C ASP A 21 3.75 4.36 -5.91
N LEU A 22 2.72 3.56 -6.19
CA LEU A 22 2.82 2.24 -6.80
C LEU A 22 3.23 2.29 -8.28
N TYR A 23 3.20 3.47 -8.89
CA TYR A 23 3.60 3.65 -10.28
C TYR A 23 5.03 3.14 -10.53
N PHE A 24 5.95 3.43 -9.61
CA PHE A 24 7.35 3.04 -9.73
C PHE A 24 7.58 1.53 -9.58
N SER A 25 6.73 0.80 -8.86
CA SER A 25 6.84 -0.66 -8.80
C SER A 25 6.54 -1.35 -10.15
N ARG A 26 5.92 -0.61 -11.08
CA ARG A 26 5.51 -1.10 -12.38
C ARG A 26 6.45 -0.67 -13.52
N ILE A 27 6.96 0.57 -13.45
CA ILE A 27 7.81 1.12 -14.51
C ILE A 27 9.30 1.13 -14.17
N GLY A 28 9.64 0.92 -12.89
CA GLY A 28 11.00 1.04 -12.36
C GLY A 28 11.45 2.48 -12.10
N PRO A 29 12.71 2.64 -11.67
CA PRO A 29 13.32 3.93 -11.37
C PRO A 29 13.44 4.85 -12.60
N PRO A 30 13.23 6.17 -12.45
CA PRO A 30 13.63 7.13 -13.46
C PRO A 30 15.14 7.13 -13.70
N VAL A 31 15.55 7.40 -14.92
CA VAL A 31 16.99 7.46 -15.28
C VAL A 31 17.70 8.54 -14.47
N GLY A 32 18.80 8.19 -13.81
CA GLY A 32 19.60 9.11 -12.99
C GLY A 32 19.10 9.31 -11.57
N ALA A 33 17.97 8.73 -11.17
CA ALA A 33 17.46 8.81 -9.80
C ALA A 33 18.13 7.73 -8.90
N ASP A 34 19.42 7.86 -8.69
CA ASP A 34 20.29 6.90 -7.98
C ASP A 34 20.53 7.24 -6.50
N THR A 35 19.96 8.33 -6.05
CA THR A 35 20.17 8.84 -4.69
C THR A 35 18.85 8.93 -3.94
N HIS A 36 18.77 8.25 -2.81
CA HIS A 36 17.64 8.28 -1.87
C HIS A 36 17.82 9.44 -0.89
N PHE A 37 16.87 10.36 -0.86
CA PHE A 37 16.78 11.46 0.08
C PHE A 37 15.67 11.16 1.09
N VAL A 38 15.98 11.26 2.37
CA VAL A 38 15.03 11.02 3.46
C VAL A 38 14.89 12.28 4.29
N ALA A 39 13.67 12.77 4.41
CA ALA A 39 13.33 13.82 5.36
C ALA A 39 12.53 13.21 6.51
N ARG A 40 12.99 13.38 7.76
CA ARG A 40 12.24 13.01 8.95
C ARG A 40 11.85 14.26 9.71
N ILE A 41 10.58 14.38 10.03
CA ILE A 41 10.01 15.48 10.81
C ILE A 41 9.39 14.90 12.07
N ALA A 42 9.76 15.47 13.23
CA ALA A 42 9.12 15.12 14.48
C ALA A 42 7.68 15.64 14.52
N MET A 43 6.73 14.80 14.88
CA MET A 43 5.36 15.18 15.13
C MET A 43 5.26 15.84 16.52
N LEU A 44 4.44 16.88 16.64
CA LEU A 44 4.18 17.57 17.92
C LEU A 44 3.04 16.90 18.68
N ASP A 45 2.00 16.47 17.99
CA ASP A 45 0.89 15.72 18.57
C ASP A 45 0.92 14.28 18.06
N LEU A 46 1.37 13.35 18.92
CA LEU A 46 1.65 11.98 18.57
C LEU A 46 0.39 11.12 18.40
N GLY A 47 -0.76 11.56 18.91
CA GLY A 47 -1.95 10.70 18.99
C GLY A 47 -1.72 9.43 19.81
N THR A 48 -2.69 8.53 19.80
CA THR A 48 -2.68 7.31 20.65
C THR A 48 -1.58 6.31 20.27
N HIS A 49 -1.20 6.25 19.00
CA HIS A 49 -0.28 5.23 18.47
C HIS A 49 1.03 5.80 17.92
N GLY A 50 1.31 7.08 18.15
CA GLY A 50 2.51 7.72 17.61
C GLY A 50 2.46 7.95 16.09
N MET A 51 1.27 7.98 15.50
CA MET A 51 1.06 8.24 14.07
C MET A 51 0.49 9.64 13.79
N GLY A 52 0.44 10.51 14.80
CA GLY A 52 -0.14 11.84 14.76
C GLY A 52 -1.66 11.83 14.87
N THR A 53 -2.20 12.96 15.30
CA THR A 53 -3.66 13.24 15.24
C THR A 53 -4.06 13.70 13.83
N PRO A 54 -5.36 13.75 13.50
CA PRO A 54 -5.82 14.33 12.23
C PRO A 54 -5.34 15.77 12.01
N SER A 55 -5.39 16.63 13.03
CA SER A 55 -4.90 18.02 12.93
C SER A 55 -3.40 18.11 12.72
N GLU A 56 -2.62 17.23 13.35
CA GLU A 56 -1.19 17.10 13.11
C GLU A 56 -0.90 16.70 11.67
N ALA A 57 -1.66 15.73 11.16
CA ALA A 57 -1.52 15.25 9.80
C ALA A 57 -1.83 16.34 8.76
N GLU A 58 -2.86 17.16 8.96
CA GLU A 58 -3.19 18.28 8.05
C GLU A 58 -2.01 19.24 7.86
N VAL A 59 -1.35 19.61 8.96
CA VAL A 59 -0.18 20.51 8.91
C VAL A 59 0.97 19.87 8.14
N LEU A 60 1.22 18.57 8.39
CA LEU A 60 2.33 17.87 7.73
C LEU A 60 2.03 17.54 6.28
N TYR A 61 0.78 17.29 5.90
CA TYR A 61 0.38 17.16 4.49
C TYR A 61 0.61 18.44 3.69
N ALA A 62 0.22 19.60 4.25
CA ALA A 62 0.46 20.87 3.58
C ALA A 62 1.95 21.10 3.34
N TYR A 63 2.78 20.82 4.34
CA TYR A 63 4.23 20.94 4.22
C TYR A 63 4.83 19.94 3.22
N GLU A 64 4.35 18.68 3.21
CA GLU A 64 4.76 17.64 2.28
C GLU A 64 4.47 18.05 0.83
N THR A 65 3.27 18.56 0.55
CA THR A 65 2.87 19.06 -0.77
C THR A 65 3.78 20.18 -1.25
N GLU A 66 4.04 21.17 -0.39
CA GLU A 66 4.94 22.29 -0.73
C GLU A 66 6.37 21.79 -1.03
N LEU A 67 6.86 20.83 -0.22
CA LEU A 67 8.19 20.26 -0.41
C LEU A 67 8.28 19.45 -1.71
N GLU A 68 7.28 18.64 -2.02
CA GLU A 68 7.20 17.87 -3.26
C GLU A 68 7.22 18.79 -4.48
N GLU A 69 6.38 19.82 -4.51
CA GLU A 69 6.33 20.80 -5.59
C GLU A 69 7.68 21.49 -5.79
N LYS A 70 8.33 21.91 -4.71
CA LYS A 70 9.64 22.55 -4.76
C LYS A 70 10.72 21.62 -5.31
N LEU A 71 10.74 20.36 -4.88
CA LEU A 71 11.78 19.40 -5.23
C LEU A 71 11.59 18.83 -6.65
N SER A 72 10.37 18.74 -7.14
CA SER A 72 10.07 18.27 -8.50
C SER A 72 10.76 19.08 -9.59
N ALA A 73 10.96 20.37 -9.36
CA ALA A 73 11.69 21.28 -10.26
C ALA A 73 13.20 20.92 -10.40
N HIS A 74 13.71 20.05 -9.54
CA HIS A 74 15.13 19.63 -9.47
C HIS A 74 15.33 18.14 -9.77
N GLU A 75 14.42 17.53 -10.51
CA GLU A 75 14.45 16.10 -10.88
C GLU A 75 14.41 15.16 -9.66
N ILE A 76 13.88 15.62 -8.54
CA ILE A 76 13.64 14.83 -7.34
C ILE A 76 12.19 14.38 -7.33
N VAL A 77 11.96 13.07 -7.28
CA VAL A 77 10.61 12.49 -7.25
C VAL A 77 10.27 12.03 -5.85
N TYR A 78 9.08 12.37 -5.40
CA TYR A 78 8.52 11.85 -4.16
C TYR A 78 8.00 10.43 -4.42
N VAL A 79 8.35 9.48 -3.53
CA VAL A 79 8.00 8.07 -3.72
C VAL A 79 7.17 7.50 -2.58
N GLY A 80 7.10 8.19 -1.44
CA GLY A 80 6.27 7.74 -0.35
C GLY A 80 6.65 8.27 1.02
N ARG A 81 5.81 7.90 1.98
CA ARG A 81 5.89 8.35 3.38
C ARG A 81 5.67 7.20 4.34
N ILE A 82 6.39 7.24 5.45
CA ILE A 82 6.17 6.36 6.61
C ILE A 82 5.77 7.22 7.80
N ARG A 83 4.69 6.84 8.49
CA ARG A 83 4.27 7.42 9.77
C ARG A 83 4.40 6.39 10.85
N THR A 84 5.24 6.64 11.84
CA THR A 84 5.43 5.76 13.00
C THR A 84 6.20 6.47 14.10
N ARG A 85 6.00 6.11 15.36
CA ARG A 85 6.82 6.58 16.51
C ARG A 85 6.93 8.11 16.64
N GLY A 86 5.91 8.85 16.23
CA GLY A 86 5.95 10.32 16.26
C GLY A 86 6.86 10.94 15.18
N VAL A 87 7.16 10.19 14.14
CA VAL A 87 7.96 10.65 13.01
C VAL A 87 7.14 10.58 11.72
N TRP A 88 7.19 11.68 10.98
CA TRP A 88 6.73 11.79 9.60
C TRP A 88 7.95 11.69 8.70
N GLN A 89 8.17 10.53 8.08
CA GLN A 89 9.31 10.28 7.22
C GLN A 89 8.87 10.31 5.76
N MET A 90 9.43 11.22 4.98
CA MET A 90 9.23 11.33 3.54
C MET A 90 10.44 10.78 2.80
N SER A 91 10.21 10.07 1.71
CA SER A 91 11.24 9.46 0.87
C SER A 91 11.16 10.00 -0.55
N PHE A 92 12.30 10.41 -1.07
CA PHE A 92 12.45 10.96 -2.40
C PHE A 92 13.63 10.29 -3.11
N TYR A 93 13.61 10.26 -4.44
CA TYR A 93 14.75 9.85 -5.24
C TYR A 93 15.07 10.90 -6.31
N GLY A 94 16.35 11.01 -6.64
CA GLY A 94 16.83 11.94 -7.67
C GLY A 94 18.32 11.79 -7.90
N PRO A 95 18.90 12.59 -8.81
CA PRO A 95 20.34 12.59 -9.03
C PRO A 95 21.09 13.18 -7.84
N ALA A 96 22.27 12.66 -7.51
CA ALA A 96 23.11 13.15 -6.41
C ALA A 96 23.43 14.65 -6.52
N SER A 97 23.47 15.19 -7.74
CA SER A 97 23.67 16.62 -8.03
C SER A 97 22.56 17.51 -7.47
N SER A 98 21.37 16.95 -7.23
CA SER A 98 20.23 17.68 -6.67
C SER A 98 20.26 17.84 -5.15
N LYS A 99 21.23 17.22 -4.47
CA LYS A 99 21.43 17.34 -3.01
C LYS A 99 21.37 18.78 -2.46
N PRO A 100 21.96 19.81 -3.10
CA PRO A 100 21.90 21.19 -2.58
C PRO A 100 20.49 21.76 -2.51
N TYR A 101 19.54 21.25 -3.30
CA TYR A 101 18.15 21.71 -3.32
C TYR A 101 17.28 21.00 -2.29
N PHE A 102 17.75 19.85 -1.76
CA PHE A 102 17.02 19.08 -0.76
C PHE A 102 17.21 19.71 0.63
N GLN A 103 16.37 20.69 0.93
CA GLN A 103 16.36 21.41 2.20
C GLN A 103 14.99 21.26 2.85
N VAL A 104 14.99 20.84 4.11
CA VAL A 104 13.79 20.61 4.91
C VAL A 104 13.89 21.47 6.16
N SER A 105 12.97 22.40 6.30
CA SER A 105 12.93 23.34 7.44
C SER A 105 11.48 23.61 7.81
N PRO A 106 10.77 22.61 8.37
CA PRO A 106 9.42 22.85 8.86
C PRO A 106 9.46 23.82 10.04
N PRO A 107 8.53 24.77 10.12
CA PRO A 107 8.47 25.69 11.24
C PRO A 107 8.22 24.93 12.55
N ASP A 108 8.94 25.31 13.60
CA ASP A 108 8.79 24.84 14.99
C ASP A 108 8.92 23.32 15.22
N ARG A 109 9.55 22.59 14.30
CA ARG A 109 9.70 21.14 14.39
C ARG A 109 11.13 20.70 14.19
N ALA A 110 11.57 19.70 14.95
CA ALA A 110 12.84 19.04 14.70
C ALA A 110 12.75 18.24 13.38
N SER A 111 13.76 18.39 12.54
CA SER A 111 13.88 17.64 11.30
C SER A 111 15.30 17.15 11.07
N THR A 112 15.42 16.05 10.36
CA THR A 112 16.70 15.52 9.90
C THR A 112 16.62 15.19 8.42
N ILE A 113 17.76 15.29 7.74
CA ILE A 113 17.95 14.90 6.35
C ILE A 113 19.02 13.83 6.28
N GLU A 114 18.70 12.74 5.61
CA GLU A 114 19.66 11.70 5.26
C GLU A 114 19.72 11.56 3.74
N VAL A 115 20.90 11.22 3.23
CA VAL A 115 21.12 11.04 1.80
C VAL A 115 21.95 9.79 1.60
N HIS A 116 21.42 8.85 0.83
CA HIS A 116 22.00 7.53 0.59
C HIS A 116 22.14 7.29 -0.91
N TYR A 117 23.27 6.72 -1.32
CA TYR A 117 23.38 6.19 -2.69
C TYR A 117 22.64 4.86 -2.76
N ASP A 118 21.58 4.80 -3.55
CA ASP A 118 20.69 3.65 -3.70
C ASP A 118 20.20 3.50 -5.15
N PRO A 119 21.11 3.17 -6.09
CA PRO A 119 20.76 3.05 -7.51
C PRO A 119 19.83 1.89 -7.84
N ALA A 120 19.72 0.91 -6.93
CA ALA A 120 18.80 -0.21 -7.05
C ALA A 120 17.41 0.07 -6.46
N TRP A 121 17.19 1.25 -5.90
CA TRP A 121 15.95 1.60 -5.19
C TRP A 121 15.58 0.61 -4.09
N SER A 122 16.60 0.09 -3.40
CA SER A 122 16.44 -0.96 -2.40
C SER A 122 15.50 -0.57 -1.27
N PHE A 123 15.53 0.70 -0.86
CA PHE A 123 14.61 1.19 0.16
C PHE A 123 13.16 1.21 -0.34
N TYR A 124 12.92 1.64 -1.57
CA TYR A 124 11.58 1.62 -2.16
C TYR A 124 11.07 0.18 -2.25
N GLU A 125 11.85 -0.74 -2.81
CA GLU A 125 11.43 -2.12 -3.05
C GLU A 125 11.22 -2.92 -1.75
N GLN A 126 12.09 -2.74 -0.75
CA GLN A 126 12.08 -3.54 0.47
C GLN A 126 11.24 -2.94 1.59
N THR A 127 11.06 -1.61 1.59
CA THR A 127 10.40 -0.90 2.69
C THR A 127 9.07 -0.28 2.30
N LEU A 128 9.00 0.40 1.16
CA LEU A 128 7.79 1.11 0.73
C LEU A 128 6.86 0.24 -0.12
N SER A 129 7.42 -0.63 -0.97
CA SER A 129 6.61 -1.47 -1.85
C SER A 129 5.82 -2.51 -1.04
N PRO A 130 4.49 -2.60 -1.24
CA PRO A 130 3.67 -3.52 -0.46
C PRO A 130 3.93 -4.98 -0.84
N SER A 131 3.95 -5.87 0.16
CA SER A 131 3.89 -7.31 -0.03
C SER A 131 2.60 -7.74 -0.74
N ILE A 132 2.52 -9.00 -1.18
CA ILE A 132 1.29 -9.57 -1.78
C ILE A 132 0.11 -9.41 -0.83
N GLU A 133 0.27 -9.74 0.45
CA GLU A 133 -0.74 -9.58 1.49
C GLU A 133 -1.25 -8.14 1.59
N ARG A 134 -0.34 -7.16 1.63
CA ARG A 134 -0.70 -5.75 1.71
C ARG A 134 -1.37 -5.24 0.45
N ARG A 135 -0.96 -5.73 -0.73
CA ARG A 135 -1.65 -5.43 -2.00
C ARG A 135 -3.07 -5.97 -2.02
N ASN A 136 -3.29 -7.16 -1.47
CA ASN A 136 -4.63 -7.71 -1.32
C ASN A 136 -5.45 -6.87 -0.34
N TRP A 137 -4.89 -6.52 0.83
CA TRP A 137 -5.56 -5.64 1.77
C TRP A 137 -6.02 -4.31 1.14
N MET A 138 -5.17 -3.69 0.32
CA MET A 138 -5.49 -2.44 -0.37
C MET A 138 -6.66 -2.62 -1.35
N ARG A 139 -6.68 -3.74 -2.07
CA ARG A 139 -7.78 -4.09 -2.99
C ARG A 139 -9.07 -4.38 -2.25
N ASP A 140 -9.00 -5.16 -1.17
CA ASP A 140 -10.14 -5.50 -0.33
C ASP A 140 -10.75 -4.22 0.26
N ARG A 141 -9.91 -3.33 0.78
CA ARG A 141 -10.33 -2.02 1.28
C ARG A 141 -11.06 -1.20 0.22
N ALA A 142 -10.54 -1.12 -1.00
CA ALA A 142 -11.17 -0.35 -2.06
C ALA A 142 -12.58 -0.87 -2.39
N VAL A 143 -12.79 -2.19 -2.35
CA VAL A 143 -14.11 -2.80 -2.54
C VAL A 143 -15.04 -2.46 -1.37
N VAL A 144 -14.54 -2.56 -0.14
CA VAL A 144 -15.33 -2.26 1.07
C VAL A 144 -15.74 -0.78 1.11
N GLU A 145 -14.83 0.14 0.80
CA GLU A 145 -15.11 1.58 0.71
C GLU A 145 -16.21 1.90 -0.32
N GLU A 146 -16.23 1.18 -1.45
CA GLU A 146 -17.31 1.31 -2.45
C GLU A 146 -18.66 0.82 -1.92
N LEU A 147 -18.66 -0.27 -1.14
CA LEU A 147 -19.87 -0.76 -0.48
C LEU A 147 -20.38 0.22 0.59
N GLU A 148 -19.48 0.78 1.41
CA GLU A 148 -19.77 1.80 2.41
C GLU A 148 -20.39 3.06 1.77
N ALA A 149 -19.83 3.52 0.65
CA ALA A 149 -20.34 4.66 -0.09
C ALA A 149 -21.80 4.43 -0.57
N ARG A 150 -22.16 3.18 -0.81
CA ARG A 150 -23.54 2.74 -1.15
C ARG A 150 -24.41 2.47 0.08
N ARG A 151 -23.91 2.71 1.29
CA ARG A 151 -24.59 2.45 2.58
C ARG A 151 -24.92 0.98 2.79
N ASP A 152 -24.05 0.10 2.33
CA ASP A 152 -24.20 -1.33 2.53
C ASP A 152 -24.03 -1.72 4.01
N PRO A 153 -24.89 -2.59 4.58
CA PRO A 153 -24.73 -3.12 5.91
C PRO A 153 -23.67 -4.24 5.90
N LEU A 154 -22.40 -3.87 5.93
CA LEU A 154 -21.24 -4.74 5.72
C LEU A 154 -21.17 -5.98 6.63
N VAL A 155 -21.75 -5.90 7.84
CA VAL A 155 -21.70 -6.99 8.84
C VAL A 155 -22.72 -8.11 8.62
N ILE A 156 -23.65 -7.96 7.65
CA ILE A 156 -24.64 -8.99 7.33
C ILE A 156 -24.00 -10.03 6.41
N PRO A 157 -23.88 -11.31 6.85
CA PRO A 157 -23.31 -12.35 6.00
C PRO A 157 -24.14 -12.54 4.73
N ARG A 158 -23.46 -12.78 3.62
CA ARG A 158 -24.02 -13.08 2.34
C ARG A 158 -23.07 -13.86 1.48
N LYS A 159 -23.56 -14.49 0.43
CA LYS A 159 -22.72 -15.19 -0.53
C LYS A 159 -21.73 -14.23 -1.18
N VAL A 160 -20.43 -14.47 -0.93
CA VAL A 160 -19.32 -13.76 -1.57
C VAL A 160 -18.64 -14.71 -2.54
N GLU A 161 -18.36 -14.23 -3.75
CA GLU A 161 -17.74 -15.01 -4.80
C GLU A 161 -16.32 -14.51 -5.09
N HIS A 162 -15.38 -15.44 -5.15
CA HIS A 162 -13.97 -15.21 -5.44
C HIS A 162 -13.59 -15.91 -6.75
N TRP A 163 -12.90 -15.20 -7.63
CA TRP A 163 -12.48 -15.71 -8.92
C TRP A 163 -10.96 -15.85 -8.96
N ALA A 164 -10.48 -17.04 -9.30
CA ALA A 164 -9.06 -17.34 -9.44
C ALA A 164 -8.77 -17.95 -10.82
N TYR A 165 -7.65 -17.53 -11.43
CA TYR A 165 -7.25 -17.92 -12.78
C TYR A 165 -5.95 -18.68 -12.73
N PHE A 166 -5.90 -19.85 -13.38
CA PHE A 166 -4.77 -20.75 -13.35
C PHE A 166 -4.23 -21.02 -14.75
N LYS A 167 -2.98 -21.43 -14.82
CA LYS A 167 -2.33 -21.82 -16.09
C LYS A 167 -2.57 -23.28 -16.45
N THR A 168 -2.93 -24.13 -15.48
CA THR A 168 -3.12 -25.59 -15.66
C THR A 168 -4.33 -26.09 -14.88
N ALA A 169 -4.90 -27.21 -15.32
CA ALA A 169 -5.98 -27.89 -14.62
C ALA A 169 -5.54 -28.35 -13.21
N ASP A 170 -4.36 -28.95 -13.10
CA ASP A 170 -3.83 -29.46 -11.83
C ASP A 170 -3.71 -28.36 -10.76
N ALA A 171 -3.26 -27.16 -11.17
CA ALA A 171 -3.17 -26.02 -10.26
C ALA A 171 -4.56 -25.53 -9.79
N ARG A 172 -5.56 -25.56 -10.69
CA ARG A 172 -6.94 -25.26 -10.34
C ARG A 172 -7.50 -26.29 -9.38
N GLU A 173 -7.31 -27.58 -9.65
CA GLU A 173 -7.83 -28.67 -8.81
C GLU A 173 -7.24 -28.62 -7.40
N ALA A 174 -5.92 -28.44 -7.27
CA ALA A 174 -5.24 -28.31 -5.99
C ALA A 174 -5.74 -27.09 -5.19
N TYR A 175 -6.02 -25.98 -5.88
CA TYR A 175 -6.59 -24.79 -5.25
C TYR A 175 -8.02 -25.04 -4.74
N VAL A 176 -8.88 -25.64 -5.57
CA VAL A 176 -10.27 -25.94 -5.21
C VAL A 176 -10.32 -26.91 -4.03
N GLU A 177 -9.48 -27.98 -4.03
CA GLU A 177 -9.40 -28.91 -2.92
C GLU A 177 -9.06 -28.21 -1.61
N ARG A 178 -8.03 -27.34 -1.60
CA ARG A 178 -7.63 -26.58 -0.42
C ARG A 178 -8.76 -25.65 0.04
N ALA A 179 -9.31 -24.84 -0.86
CA ALA A 179 -10.35 -23.89 -0.53
C ALA A 179 -11.62 -24.57 0.01
N THR A 180 -11.95 -25.76 -0.49
CA THR A 180 -13.10 -26.54 -0.02
C THR A 180 -12.88 -27.01 1.43
N GLN A 181 -11.65 -27.36 1.83
CA GLN A 181 -11.33 -27.70 3.22
C GLN A 181 -11.54 -26.52 4.17
N ASP A 182 -11.42 -25.29 3.68
CA ASP A 182 -11.66 -24.04 4.41
C ASP A 182 -13.11 -23.51 4.28
N GLY A 183 -14.03 -24.37 3.80
CA GLY A 183 -15.46 -24.13 3.78
C GLY A 183 -15.99 -23.36 2.56
N PHE A 184 -15.16 -23.19 1.52
CA PHE A 184 -15.62 -22.62 0.26
C PHE A 184 -16.28 -23.68 -0.64
N THR A 185 -17.21 -23.25 -1.47
CA THR A 185 -17.90 -24.06 -2.47
C THR A 185 -17.37 -23.75 -3.86
N ASP A 186 -16.98 -24.77 -4.64
CA ASP A 186 -16.66 -24.61 -6.08
C ASP A 186 -17.95 -24.44 -6.89
N GLU A 187 -18.17 -23.25 -7.38
CA GLU A 187 -19.34 -22.93 -8.20
C GLU A 187 -19.09 -23.33 -9.65
N LYS A 188 -20.10 -23.93 -10.27
CA LYS A 188 -20.02 -24.26 -11.68
C LYS A 188 -19.94 -23.00 -12.54
N ILE A 189 -19.02 -22.98 -13.47
CA ILE A 189 -18.85 -21.93 -14.46
C ILE A 189 -19.39 -22.48 -15.78
N ASP A 190 -20.52 -21.93 -16.23
CA ASP A 190 -21.02 -22.20 -17.57
C ASP A 190 -20.20 -21.33 -18.56
N SER A 191 -19.00 -21.81 -18.93
CA SER A 191 -18.19 -21.17 -19.96
C SER A 191 -17.90 -22.16 -21.09
N ASP A 192 -18.28 -21.78 -22.30
CA ASP A 192 -17.91 -22.46 -23.55
C ASP A 192 -16.44 -22.16 -23.97
N GLU A 193 -15.65 -21.48 -23.13
CA GLU A 193 -14.25 -21.18 -23.45
C GLU A 193 -13.31 -22.30 -22.97
N PRO A 194 -12.67 -23.06 -23.87
CA PRO A 194 -11.89 -24.25 -23.54
C PRO A 194 -10.48 -23.98 -22.95
N SER A 195 -10.09 -22.72 -22.76
CA SER A 195 -8.68 -22.39 -22.51
C SER A 195 -8.36 -21.67 -21.19
N SER A 196 -9.32 -21.37 -20.34
CA SER A 196 -9.04 -20.76 -19.05
C SER A 196 -9.42 -21.66 -17.88
N PHE A 197 -8.42 -22.13 -17.13
CA PHE A 197 -8.64 -22.84 -15.88
C PHE A 197 -9.04 -21.82 -14.81
N VAL A 198 -10.34 -21.61 -14.64
CA VAL A 198 -10.92 -20.66 -13.67
C VAL A 198 -11.54 -21.43 -12.52
N ALA A 199 -11.34 -20.99 -11.30
CA ALA A 199 -12.11 -21.38 -10.13
C ALA A 199 -13.00 -20.24 -9.69
N ARG A 200 -14.28 -20.52 -9.40
CA ARG A 200 -15.21 -19.60 -8.79
C ARG A 200 -15.62 -20.18 -7.45
N MET A 201 -14.99 -19.67 -6.39
CA MET A 201 -15.24 -20.13 -5.03
C MET A 201 -16.23 -19.23 -4.35
N SER A 202 -17.15 -19.76 -3.55
CA SER A 202 -18.10 -18.96 -2.78
C SER A 202 -18.18 -19.43 -1.34
N ARG A 203 -18.44 -18.47 -0.43
CA ARG A 203 -18.77 -18.73 0.95
C ARG A 203 -19.69 -17.62 1.47
N GLU A 204 -20.46 -17.88 2.52
CA GLU A 204 -21.23 -16.85 3.22
C GLU A 204 -20.34 -16.15 4.26
N ASP A 205 -19.99 -14.91 3.97
CA ASP A 205 -19.15 -14.08 4.83
C ASP A 205 -19.77 -12.67 5.03
N PRO A 206 -19.54 -12.00 6.18
CA PRO A 206 -19.66 -10.55 6.26
C PRO A 206 -18.70 -9.91 5.25
N VAL A 207 -19.03 -8.70 4.81
CA VAL A 207 -18.20 -7.99 3.82
C VAL A 207 -17.51 -6.75 4.39
N ASP A 208 -17.35 -6.69 5.73
CA ASP A 208 -16.43 -5.75 6.34
C ASP A 208 -14.97 -6.10 6.00
N LEU A 209 -14.07 -5.13 6.14
CA LEU A 209 -12.69 -5.27 5.68
C LEU A 209 -11.94 -6.43 6.36
N GLU A 210 -12.16 -6.66 7.65
CA GLU A 210 -11.50 -7.73 8.39
C GLU A 210 -11.93 -9.11 7.87
N SER A 211 -13.24 -9.30 7.69
CA SER A 211 -13.84 -10.55 7.22
C SER A 211 -13.43 -10.88 5.78
N ILE A 212 -13.52 -9.90 4.87
CA ILE A 212 -13.15 -10.09 3.47
C ILE A 212 -11.64 -10.35 3.34
N HIS A 213 -10.81 -9.59 4.02
CA HIS A 213 -9.36 -9.80 3.96
C HIS A 213 -8.96 -11.17 4.50
N ALA A 214 -9.55 -11.61 5.61
CA ALA A 214 -9.33 -12.95 6.14
C ALA A 214 -9.72 -14.04 5.13
N ALA A 215 -10.86 -13.91 4.45
CA ALA A 215 -11.30 -14.84 3.41
C ALA A 215 -10.33 -14.87 2.22
N VAL A 216 -9.89 -13.70 1.73
CA VAL A 216 -8.91 -13.57 0.64
C VAL A 216 -7.57 -14.22 1.02
N MET A 217 -7.10 -14.04 2.26
CA MET A 217 -5.82 -14.62 2.71
C MET A 217 -5.85 -16.14 2.83
N ILE A 218 -7.02 -16.78 3.00
CA ILE A 218 -7.17 -18.24 2.91
C ILE A 218 -6.99 -18.70 1.46
N LEU A 219 -7.43 -17.90 0.50
CA LEU A 219 -7.45 -18.23 -0.91
C LEU A 219 -6.14 -17.92 -1.67
N VAL A 220 -5.23 -17.18 -1.10
CA VAL A 220 -3.92 -16.82 -1.69
C VAL A 220 -2.82 -17.77 -1.20
#